data_11f0305091ac837518871ae806a7ccd8
#
_entry.id   11f0305091ac837518871ae806a7ccd8
#
_cell.length_a   1.000
_cell.length_b   1.000
_cell.length_c   1.000
_cell.angle_alpha   90.00
_cell.angle_beta   90.00
_cell.angle_gamma   90.00
#
_symmetry.space_group_name_H-M   'P 1'
#
loop_
_entity.id
_entity.type
_entity.pdbx_description
1 polymer ?
#
loop_
_entity_poly.entity_id
_entity_poly.type
_entity_poly.pdbx_seq_one_letter_code
_entity_poly.pdbx_strand_id
1 'polypeptide(L)'
;MEARFFLDPSSSGQRQYEALRAYFVEQLPTEQVARRFGYSPGSFRVLCHHFRRDKPDFFRELKRGPRSQPKKGAARELILAMRKQNLSVYDIEAALKKQDAPLSSTAIWEILHEEGFSRLPRRLDEERPRGMRPERAEVADHREFTLTARRFQTQLGGLFFFLPFLVRCDFPALVARAGYPGSKMIPATQALLSLLALKLASRQRKSHIMDLVFDEGLALFAGLNVAPKTTYLSTYADSISPTMNERFRAAWIPVLRKEKLLEGASFNLDFHTIPFFGEDDFVERHYLSKRSRSQKSILVFLAQDADSQVICYSLANLLKREQAGAVLRFVEFWKSSYKKTPAELVFDSKLTTYKNLDRLRQMGITFMTLRRRSPLLLREIANAPRSAWRTVRLDVPHRTYQSPSIIDRRIQLPDYQGPIRQIFITNLGHEQPTILLTNDLTSSAAQRITRYARRMLIENSLADSVDFFHLDALSSAIRIKVDFDVALTEMASGLYRCLARGLSGYETAKARQIFRHFLDTPAQIDISDQRVLVTLPKRAHNPLLIAAGYSDKTTPVPWWNDYRLALQFR
;
A
#
# COMPACT_ATOMS: atom_id res chain seq x y z
N MET A 1 21.39 19.98 49.74
CA MET A 1 22.07 20.47 48.50
C MET A 1 22.69 19.31 47.74
N GLU A 2 23.27 18.34 48.40
CA GLU A 2 24.02 17.21 47.80
C GLU A 2 23.11 16.23 47.00
N ALA A 3 21.92 15.97 47.47
CA ALA A 3 20.99 15.07 46.77
C ALA A 3 20.58 15.61 45.38
N ARG A 4 20.52 16.92 45.17
CA ARG A 4 20.24 17.53 43.86
C ARG A 4 21.25 17.18 42.79
N PHE A 5 22.52 17.02 43.15
CA PHE A 5 23.55 16.62 42.22
C PHE A 5 23.24 15.30 41.50
N PHE A 6 22.66 14.36 42.23
CA PHE A 6 22.28 13.04 41.68
C PHE A 6 20.88 13.01 41.09
N LEU A 7 19.97 13.89 41.56
CA LEU A 7 18.59 13.92 41.12
C LEU A 7 18.36 14.79 39.87
N ASP A 8 19.18 15.85 39.71
CA ASP A 8 19.13 16.80 38.60
C ASP A 8 20.49 16.79 37.87
N PRO A 9 20.81 15.74 37.10
CA PRO A 9 22.11 15.61 36.42
C PRO A 9 22.33 16.71 35.40
N SER A 10 23.49 17.38 35.51
CA SER A 10 23.85 18.52 34.66
C SER A 10 24.40 18.17 33.28
N SER A 11 24.84 16.92 33.07
CA SER A 11 25.35 16.44 31.81
C SER A 11 24.53 15.22 31.26
N SER A 12 24.57 15.05 29.94
CA SER A 12 23.89 13.92 29.31
C SER A 12 24.44 12.56 29.78
N GLY A 13 25.75 12.44 29.96
CA GLY A 13 26.41 11.23 30.47
C GLY A 13 25.99 10.90 31.89
N GLN A 14 25.99 11.89 32.80
CA GLN A 14 25.52 11.75 34.17
C GLN A 14 24.05 11.31 34.21
N ARG A 15 23.21 11.95 33.40
CA ARG A 15 21.78 11.59 33.29
C ARG A 15 21.57 10.15 32.83
N GLN A 16 22.32 9.71 31.83
CA GLN A 16 22.26 8.33 31.35
C GLN A 16 22.71 7.35 32.43
N TYR A 17 23.83 7.64 33.12
CA TYR A 17 24.34 6.82 34.19
C TYR A 17 23.35 6.68 35.36
N GLU A 18 22.82 7.80 35.87
CA GLU A 18 21.90 7.79 36.99
C GLU A 18 20.56 7.10 36.63
N ALA A 19 20.07 7.28 35.41
CA ALA A 19 18.88 6.59 34.95
C ALA A 19 19.10 5.07 34.86
N LEU A 20 20.25 4.63 34.35
CA LEU A 20 20.60 3.20 34.29
C LEU A 20 20.83 2.62 35.69
N ARG A 21 21.50 3.38 36.61
CA ARG A 21 21.70 2.99 37.98
C ARG A 21 20.37 2.81 38.72
N ALA A 22 19.45 3.77 38.58
CA ALA A 22 18.11 3.70 39.16
C ALA A 22 17.33 2.46 38.67
N TYR A 23 17.50 2.08 37.42
CA TYR A 23 16.84 0.90 36.87
C TYR A 23 17.50 -0.43 37.29
N PHE A 24 18.83 -0.54 37.12
CA PHE A 24 19.54 -1.81 37.32
C PHE A 24 19.93 -2.08 38.77
N VAL A 25 20.15 -1.03 39.56
CA VAL A 25 20.61 -1.14 40.95
C VAL A 25 19.47 -0.89 41.94
N GLU A 26 18.70 0.20 41.73
CA GLU A 26 17.59 0.55 42.61
C GLU A 26 16.29 -0.20 42.23
N GLN A 27 16.28 -0.92 41.11
CA GLN A 27 15.17 -1.73 40.61
C GLN A 27 13.86 -0.93 40.40
N LEU A 28 13.99 0.35 40.08
CA LEU A 28 12.82 1.17 39.81
C LEU A 28 12.16 0.80 38.46
N PRO A 29 10.81 0.82 38.38
CA PRO A 29 10.10 0.55 37.13
C PRO A 29 10.49 1.52 36.02
N THR A 30 10.55 1.01 34.77
CA THR A 30 10.92 1.79 33.57
C THR A 30 10.18 3.13 33.46
N GLU A 31 8.88 3.16 33.75
CA GLU A 31 8.06 4.38 33.65
C GLU A 31 8.45 5.42 34.71
N GLN A 32 8.79 4.97 35.91
CA GLN A 32 9.22 5.83 36.99
C GLN A 32 10.58 6.44 36.72
N VAL A 33 11.55 5.63 36.22
CA VAL A 33 12.87 6.10 35.82
C VAL A 33 12.78 7.08 34.65
N ALA A 34 12.01 6.74 33.62
CA ALA A 34 11.82 7.61 32.47
C ALA A 34 11.26 8.97 32.87
N ARG A 35 10.23 9.00 33.72
CA ARG A 35 9.66 10.24 34.25
C ARG A 35 10.67 11.04 35.07
N ARG A 36 11.43 10.38 35.95
CA ARG A 36 12.39 11.03 36.86
C ARG A 36 13.55 11.70 36.09
N PHE A 37 14.04 11.08 35.03
CA PHE A 37 15.21 11.54 34.28
C PHE A 37 14.86 12.16 32.91
N GLY A 38 13.61 12.47 32.65
CA GLY A 38 13.17 13.18 31.44
C GLY A 38 13.30 12.35 30.14
N TYR A 39 13.09 11.04 30.21
CA TYR A 39 13.02 10.14 29.05
C TYR A 39 11.57 9.77 28.73
N SER A 40 11.30 9.42 27.47
CA SER A 40 10.15 8.59 27.18
C SER A 40 10.43 7.13 27.59
N PRO A 41 9.43 6.33 27.98
CA PRO A 41 9.64 4.91 28.30
C PRO A 41 10.30 4.13 27.15
N GLY A 42 10.00 4.51 25.89
CA GLY A 42 10.62 3.91 24.70
C GLY A 42 12.09 4.25 24.58
N SER A 43 12.46 5.53 24.70
CA SER A 43 13.86 5.99 24.64
C SER A 43 14.69 5.38 25.75
N PHE A 44 14.13 5.25 26.95
CA PHE A 44 14.84 4.63 28.06
C PHE A 44 15.09 3.14 27.84
N ARG A 45 14.13 2.40 27.28
CA ARG A 45 14.35 0.99 26.90
C ARG A 45 15.46 0.82 25.87
N VAL A 46 15.56 1.72 24.90
CA VAL A 46 16.64 1.75 23.92
C VAL A 46 17.98 2.01 24.62
N LEU A 47 18.04 2.94 25.57
CA LEU A 47 19.24 3.20 26.38
C LEU A 47 19.68 1.95 27.16
N CYS A 48 18.75 1.24 27.82
CA CYS A 48 19.02 -0.01 28.49
C CYS A 48 19.55 -1.10 27.54
N HIS A 49 19.00 -1.18 26.34
CA HIS A 49 19.46 -2.12 25.31
C HIS A 49 20.90 -1.82 24.88
N HIS A 50 21.21 -0.56 24.58
CA HIS A 50 22.59 -0.17 24.23
C HIS A 50 23.56 -0.44 25.37
N PHE A 51 23.20 -0.10 26.61
CA PHE A 51 24.05 -0.37 27.77
C PHE A 51 24.37 -1.86 27.94
N ARG A 52 23.40 -2.74 27.75
CA ARG A 52 23.63 -4.20 27.86
C ARG A 52 24.59 -4.71 26.77
N ARG A 53 24.56 -4.10 25.59
CA ARG A 53 25.39 -4.51 24.46
C ARG A 53 26.80 -3.98 24.54
N ASP A 54 26.96 -2.68 24.78
CA ASP A 54 28.21 -1.96 24.54
C ASP A 54 28.88 -1.45 25.82
N LYS A 55 28.19 -1.41 26.98
CA LYS A 55 28.67 -0.94 28.29
C LYS A 55 29.54 0.32 28.17
N PRO A 56 28.97 1.47 27.74
CA PRO A 56 29.73 2.69 27.50
C PRO A 56 30.41 3.19 28.78
N ASP A 57 31.62 3.74 28.64
CA ASP A 57 32.34 4.40 29.72
C ASP A 57 31.77 5.80 29.94
N PHE A 58 30.94 5.95 30.97
CA PHE A 58 30.30 7.23 31.32
C PHE A 58 31.25 8.22 31.99
N PHE A 59 32.38 7.75 32.46
CA PHE A 59 33.36 8.54 33.24
C PHE A 59 34.60 8.87 32.43
N ARG A 60 34.61 8.58 31.14
CA ARG A 60 35.72 8.93 30.27
C ARG A 60 35.92 10.43 30.26
N GLU A 61 37.07 10.88 30.69
CA GLU A 61 37.48 12.27 30.50
C GLU A 61 37.52 12.60 29.01
N LEU A 62 36.55 13.41 28.57
CA LEU A 62 36.61 13.99 27.24
C LEU A 62 37.87 14.86 27.18
N LYS A 63 38.87 14.41 26.44
CA LYS A 63 40.01 15.29 26.10
C LYS A 63 39.42 16.54 25.44
N ARG A 64 39.48 17.66 26.13
CA ARG A 64 39.09 18.95 25.55
C ARG A 64 39.92 19.15 24.30
N GLY A 65 39.24 19.30 23.16
CA GLY A 65 39.90 19.67 21.92
C GLY A 65 40.70 20.97 22.09
N PRO A 66 41.62 21.26 21.19
CA PRO A 66 42.46 22.46 21.29
C PRO A 66 41.58 23.71 21.43
N ARG A 67 41.89 24.58 22.38
CA ARG A 67 41.16 25.84 22.64
C ARG A 67 41.24 26.83 21.47
N SER A 68 42.19 26.68 20.58
CA SER A 68 42.32 27.42 19.33
C SER A 68 42.32 26.47 18.14
N GLN A 69 41.73 26.89 17.05
CA GLN A 69 41.68 26.11 15.79
C GLN A 69 42.54 26.86 14.74
N PRO A 70 43.89 26.81 14.86
CA PRO A 70 44.79 27.64 14.06
C PRO A 70 44.61 27.46 12.55
N LYS A 71 44.32 26.23 12.11
CA LYS A 71 44.02 25.95 10.69
C LYS A 71 42.75 26.61 10.18
N LYS A 72 41.70 26.70 11.01
CA LYS A 72 40.46 27.41 10.65
C LYS A 72 40.67 28.91 10.62
N GLY A 73 41.44 29.47 11.58
CA GLY A 73 41.76 30.90 11.63
C GLY A 73 42.55 31.35 10.42
N ALA A 74 43.62 30.63 10.07
CA ALA A 74 44.50 30.98 8.95
C ALA A 74 43.80 30.91 7.57
N ALA A 75 42.85 29.98 7.41
CA ALA A 75 42.11 29.79 6.14
C ALA A 75 40.84 30.66 6.04
N ARG A 76 40.39 31.30 7.13
CA ARG A 76 39.08 31.98 7.23
C ARG A 76 38.91 33.05 6.16
N GLU A 77 39.85 33.98 6.04
CA GLU A 77 39.77 35.06 5.04
C GLU A 77 39.76 34.54 3.61
N LEU A 78 40.55 33.50 3.34
CA LEU A 78 40.62 32.87 2.02
C LEU A 78 39.30 32.17 1.67
N ILE A 79 38.68 31.48 2.63
CA ILE A 79 37.36 30.85 2.47
C ILE A 79 36.31 31.91 2.17
N LEU A 80 36.32 33.04 2.89
CA LEU A 80 35.39 34.13 2.67
C LEU A 80 35.56 34.78 1.30
N ALA A 81 36.82 35.00 0.87
CA ALA A 81 37.13 35.53 -0.46
C ALA A 81 36.61 34.58 -1.58
N MET A 82 36.86 33.28 -1.43
CA MET A 82 36.37 32.28 -2.37
C MET A 82 34.82 32.20 -2.37
N ARG A 83 34.17 32.34 -1.22
CA ARG A 83 32.72 32.35 -1.11
C ARG A 83 32.10 33.57 -1.78
N LYS A 84 32.70 34.73 -1.64
CA LYS A 84 32.31 35.97 -2.35
C LYS A 84 32.39 35.82 -3.87
N GLN A 85 33.20 34.88 -4.37
CA GLN A 85 33.28 34.50 -5.78
C GLN A 85 32.25 33.39 -6.14
N ASN A 86 31.28 33.13 -5.28
CA ASN A 86 30.25 32.10 -5.45
C ASN A 86 30.76 30.65 -5.55
N LEU A 87 31.96 30.37 -5.00
CA LEU A 87 32.46 29.00 -4.90
C LEU A 87 31.65 28.20 -3.86
N SER A 88 31.30 26.97 -4.18
CA SER A 88 30.63 26.06 -3.26
C SER A 88 31.59 25.55 -2.18
N VAL A 89 31.06 25.00 -1.09
CA VAL A 89 31.87 24.39 -0.02
C VAL A 89 32.83 23.33 -0.60
N TYR A 90 32.40 22.54 -1.57
CA TYR A 90 33.24 21.52 -2.23
C TYR A 90 34.31 22.11 -3.14
N ASP A 91 34.01 23.21 -3.84
CA ASP A 91 35.02 23.92 -4.65
C ASP A 91 36.10 24.55 -3.78
N ILE A 92 35.70 25.12 -2.64
CA ILE A 92 36.59 25.71 -1.64
C ILE A 92 37.46 24.60 -1.03
N GLU A 93 36.90 23.46 -0.66
CA GLU A 93 37.66 22.30 -0.17
C GLU A 93 38.70 21.84 -1.18
N ALA A 94 38.31 21.70 -2.46
CA ALA A 94 39.26 21.33 -3.52
C ALA A 94 40.35 22.36 -3.75
N ALA A 95 40.02 23.66 -3.65
CA ALA A 95 40.99 24.75 -3.79
C ALA A 95 41.98 24.78 -2.63
N LEU A 96 41.50 24.66 -1.38
CA LEU A 96 42.33 24.62 -0.18
C LEU A 96 43.25 23.38 -0.16
N LYS A 97 42.81 22.26 -0.66
CA LYS A 97 43.61 21.05 -0.80
C LYS A 97 44.78 21.24 -1.77
N LYS A 98 44.60 22.03 -2.85
CA LYS A 98 45.66 22.38 -3.80
C LYS A 98 46.68 23.38 -3.24
N GLN A 99 46.29 24.13 -2.20
CA GLN A 99 47.15 25.14 -1.55
C GLN A 99 47.77 24.62 -0.24
N ASP A 100 47.79 23.32 -0.05
CA ASP A 100 48.40 22.63 1.13
C ASP A 100 47.80 23.06 2.49
N ALA A 101 46.57 23.60 2.45
CA ALA A 101 45.81 24.00 3.64
C ALA A 101 44.48 23.23 3.76
N PRO A 102 44.48 21.87 3.81
CA PRO A 102 43.30 21.09 3.74
C PRO A 102 42.38 21.32 4.92
N LEU A 103 41.12 21.66 4.63
CA LEU A 103 40.02 21.71 5.58
C LEU A 103 38.87 20.86 5.03
N SER A 104 38.14 20.18 5.91
CA SER A 104 36.97 19.39 5.50
C SER A 104 35.82 20.30 5.09
N SER A 105 34.93 19.80 4.22
CA SER A 105 33.71 20.49 3.82
C SER A 105 32.87 20.94 5.01
N THR A 106 32.80 20.14 6.08
CA THR A 106 32.10 20.49 7.33
C THR A 106 32.74 21.71 8.00
N ALA A 107 34.08 21.77 8.11
CA ALA A 107 34.78 22.89 8.74
C ALA A 107 34.61 24.19 7.93
N ILE A 108 34.61 24.09 6.59
CA ILE A 108 34.37 25.22 5.69
C ILE A 108 32.92 25.71 5.85
N TRP A 109 31.96 24.79 5.92
CA TRP A 109 30.55 25.12 6.13
C TRP A 109 30.35 25.83 7.48
N GLU A 110 30.96 25.34 8.56
CA GLU A 110 30.89 25.97 9.88
C GLU A 110 31.40 27.42 9.83
N ILE A 111 32.57 27.69 9.22
CA ILE A 111 33.10 29.03 9.05
C ILE A 111 32.15 29.94 8.29
N LEU A 112 31.60 29.46 7.17
CA LEU A 112 30.66 30.22 6.35
C LEU A 112 29.35 30.48 7.08
N HIS A 113 28.87 29.54 7.87
CA HIS A 113 27.67 29.68 8.69
C HIS A 113 27.87 30.69 9.84
N GLU A 114 29.00 30.63 10.53
CA GLU A 114 29.38 31.60 11.56
C GLU A 114 29.44 33.03 11.01
N GLU A 115 29.89 33.21 9.76
CA GLU A 115 29.95 34.49 9.06
C GLU A 115 28.65 34.91 8.38
N GLY A 116 27.55 34.14 8.60
CA GLY A 116 26.23 34.48 8.11
C GLY A 116 25.97 34.24 6.62
N PHE A 117 26.83 33.47 5.94
CA PHE A 117 26.60 33.14 4.54
C PHE A 117 25.47 32.12 4.39
N SER A 118 24.44 32.47 3.60
CA SER A 118 23.39 31.56 3.19
C SER A 118 23.91 30.48 2.22
N ARG A 119 23.12 29.41 2.04
CA ARG A 119 23.40 28.41 1.00
C ARG A 119 23.31 29.06 -0.38
N LEU A 120 24.28 28.72 -1.25
CA LEU A 120 24.18 29.11 -2.66
C LEU A 120 22.98 28.43 -3.33
N PRO A 121 22.31 29.12 -4.25
CA PRO A 121 21.35 28.47 -5.11
C PRO A 121 22.03 27.32 -5.88
N ARG A 122 21.24 26.35 -6.28
CA ARG A 122 21.75 25.20 -7.06
C ARG A 122 22.30 25.72 -8.39
N ARG A 123 23.59 25.48 -8.64
CA ARG A 123 24.22 25.85 -9.91
C ARG A 123 23.52 25.17 -11.08
N LEU A 124 23.34 25.91 -12.16
CA LEU A 124 22.99 25.35 -13.44
C LEU A 124 24.12 24.43 -13.93
N ASP A 125 23.80 23.42 -14.71
CA ASP A 125 24.83 22.47 -15.21
C ASP A 125 25.90 23.17 -16.07
N GLU A 126 25.55 24.25 -16.72
CA GLU A 126 26.45 25.10 -17.52
C GLU A 126 27.47 25.86 -16.68
N GLU A 127 27.14 26.15 -15.41
CA GLU A 127 28.02 26.82 -14.46
C GLU A 127 29.01 25.90 -13.75
N ARG A 128 28.85 24.57 -13.95
CA ARG A 128 29.76 23.58 -13.36
C ARG A 128 31.01 23.43 -14.19
N PRO A 129 32.15 23.13 -13.57
CA PRO A 129 33.35 22.75 -14.30
C PRO A 129 33.08 21.59 -15.26
N ARG A 130 33.66 21.63 -16.47
CA ARG A 130 33.38 20.63 -17.54
C ARG A 130 33.50 19.19 -17.07
N GLY A 131 34.47 18.85 -16.22
CA GLY A 131 34.64 17.51 -15.67
C GLY A 131 33.64 17.09 -14.58
N MET A 132 32.80 18.02 -14.08
CA MET A 132 31.74 17.76 -13.10
C MET A 132 30.33 17.94 -13.69
N ARG A 133 30.24 18.26 -14.97
CA ARG A 133 28.95 18.29 -15.67
C ARG A 133 28.50 16.86 -15.85
N PRO A 134 27.27 16.51 -15.43
CA PRO A 134 26.73 15.22 -15.82
C PRO A 134 26.78 15.15 -17.35
N GLU A 135 27.27 14.03 -17.90
CA GLU A 135 27.09 13.75 -19.31
C GLU A 135 25.60 13.97 -19.61
N ARG A 136 25.30 14.87 -20.55
CA ARG A 136 23.95 14.98 -21.07
C ARG A 136 23.68 13.64 -21.74
N ALA A 137 23.03 12.75 -21.00
CA ALA A 137 22.31 11.69 -21.66
C ALA A 137 21.44 12.37 -22.71
N GLU A 138 21.45 11.89 -23.94
CA GLU A 138 20.50 12.32 -24.95
C GLU A 138 19.13 12.31 -24.28
N VAL A 139 18.56 13.51 -24.06
CA VAL A 139 17.28 13.65 -23.38
C VAL A 139 16.27 13.17 -24.38
N ALA A 140 15.81 11.93 -24.22
CA ALA A 140 14.71 11.41 -24.99
C ALA A 140 13.55 12.42 -24.84
N ASP A 141 13.05 12.95 -25.96
CA ASP A 141 11.92 13.86 -25.92
C ASP A 141 10.69 13.08 -25.49
N HIS A 142 10.24 13.31 -24.25
CA HIS A 142 9.06 12.64 -23.72
C HIS A 142 7.77 13.11 -24.42
N ARG A 143 7.80 14.23 -25.13
CA ARG A 143 6.64 14.81 -25.79
C ARG A 143 6.26 14.08 -27.08
N GLU A 144 7.23 13.49 -27.74
CA GLU A 144 7.01 12.74 -28.96
C GLU A 144 7.44 11.29 -28.78
N PHE A 145 6.44 10.45 -28.51
CA PHE A 145 6.70 9.00 -28.48
C PHE A 145 6.94 8.48 -29.88
N THR A 146 8.14 7.96 -30.11
CA THR A 146 8.54 7.45 -31.42
C THR A 146 8.86 5.96 -31.32
N LEU A 147 8.33 5.19 -32.28
CA LEU A 147 8.63 3.76 -32.45
C LEU A 147 9.53 3.58 -33.66
N THR A 148 10.81 3.85 -33.48
CA THR A 148 11.83 3.54 -34.54
C THR A 148 12.10 2.05 -34.57
N ALA A 149 12.37 1.52 -35.77
CA ALA A 149 12.74 0.11 -35.96
C ALA A 149 14.00 -0.21 -35.16
N ARG A 150 13.88 -1.12 -34.19
CA ARG A 150 14.99 -1.55 -33.31
C ARG A 150 14.67 -2.85 -32.60
N ARG A 151 15.71 -3.46 -32.08
CA ARG A 151 15.64 -4.68 -31.30
C ARG A 151 16.31 -4.48 -29.94
N PHE A 152 15.64 -4.89 -28.85
CA PHE A 152 16.18 -4.82 -27.50
C PHE A 152 15.59 -5.92 -26.60
N GLN A 153 16.15 -6.08 -25.41
CA GLN A 153 15.67 -7.03 -24.40
C GLN A 153 15.02 -6.29 -23.23
N THR A 154 14.02 -6.93 -22.63
CA THR A 154 13.37 -6.47 -21.39
C THR A 154 13.32 -7.61 -20.39
N GLN A 155 13.44 -7.28 -19.09
CA GLN A 155 13.18 -8.20 -17.99
C GLN A 155 11.68 -8.32 -17.67
N LEU A 156 10.88 -7.43 -18.23
CA LEU A 156 9.45 -7.27 -17.94
C LEU A 156 8.54 -7.78 -19.07
N GLY A 157 8.98 -8.82 -19.79
CA GLY A 157 8.25 -9.37 -20.93
C GLY A 157 6.80 -9.75 -20.62
N GLY A 158 6.54 -10.23 -19.41
CA GLY A 158 5.19 -10.60 -18.98
C GLY A 158 4.22 -9.43 -18.83
N LEU A 159 4.67 -8.18 -18.68
CA LEU A 159 3.77 -7.02 -18.62
C LEU A 159 2.91 -6.90 -19.89
N PHE A 160 3.45 -7.30 -21.03
CA PHE A 160 2.76 -7.19 -22.32
C PHE A 160 1.51 -8.07 -22.42
N PHE A 161 1.33 -9.08 -21.54
CA PHE A 161 0.07 -9.84 -21.47
C PHE A 161 -1.12 -9.00 -20.98
N PHE A 162 -0.88 -7.89 -20.30
CA PHE A 162 -1.95 -7.02 -19.83
C PHE A 162 -2.43 -6.03 -20.89
N LEU A 163 -1.65 -5.77 -21.96
CA LEU A 163 -2.01 -4.78 -22.99
C LEU A 163 -3.35 -5.11 -23.68
N PRO A 164 -3.66 -6.36 -24.06
CA PRO A 164 -4.95 -6.68 -24.66
C PRO A 164 -6.14 -6.33 -23.75
N PHE A 165 -5.99 -6.47 -22.42
CA PHE A 165 -7.04 -6.09 -21.46
C PHE A 165 -7.15 -4.58 -21.33
N LEU A 166 -6.03 -3.87 -21.22
CA LEU A 166 -5.97 -2.41 -21.12
C LEU A 166 -6.56 -1.73 -22.37
N VAL A 167 -6.34 -2.31 -23.55
CA VAL A 167 -6.94 -1.83 -24.81
C VAL A 167 -8.45 -2.10 -24.82
N ARG A 168 -8.89 -3.34 -24.51
CA ARG A 168 -10.33 -3.69 -24.50
C ARG A 168 -11.14 -2.86 -23.50
N CYS A 169 -10.56 -2.44 -22.40
CA CYS A 169 -11.24 -1.59 -21.42
C CYS A 169 -11.18 -0.11 -21.73
N ASP A 170 -10.54 0.27 -22.85
CA ASP A 170 -10.31 1.66 -23.23
C ASP A 170 -9.68 2.46 -22.06
N PHE A 171 -8.49 1.99 -21.66
CA PHE A 171 -7.79 2.55 -20.51
C PHE A 171 -7.60 4.07 -20.59
N PRO A 172 -7.26 4.68 -21.74
CA PRO A 172 -7.21 6.13 -21.87
C PRO A 172 -8.52 6.81 -21.52
N ALA A 173 -9.66 6.28 -21.96
CA ALA A 173 -10.97 6.84 -21.62
C ALA A 173 -11.31 6.70 -20.13
N LEU A 174 -10.89 5.61 -19.47
CA LEU A 174 -11.03 5.46 -18.02
C LEU A 174 -10.23 6.51 -17.25
N VAL A 175 -8.99 6.75 -17.66
CA VAL A 175 -8.11 7.78 -17.07
C VAL A 175 -8.72 9.18 -17.26
N ALA A 176 -9.23 9.49 -18.46
CA ALA A 176 -9.88 10.76 -18.76
C ALA A 176 -11.16 10.96 -17.93
N ARG A 177 -12.02 9.95 -17.82
CA ARG A 177 -13.26 10.00 -17.00
C ARG A 177 -12.98 10.22 -15.52
N ALA A 178 -11.91 9.62 -15.02
CA ALA A 178 -11.45 9.83 -13.63
C ALA A 178 -10.95 11.27 -13.42
N GLY A 179 -10.48 11.93 -14.48
CA GLY A 179 -9.86 13.25 -14.43
C GLY A 179 -8.45 13.22 -13.88
N TYR A 180 -7.75 12.10 -14.01
CA TYR A 180 -6.36 12.00 -13.56
C TYR A 180 -5.46 12.95 -14.34
N PRO A 181 -4.56 13.69 -13.68
CA PRO A 181 -3.75 14.70 -14.34
C PRO A 181 -2.60 14.09 -15.15
N GLY A 182 -2.19 14.79 -16.19
CA GLY A 182 -0.94 14.61 -16.88
C GLY A 182 -0.09 15.87 -16.81
N SER A 183 1.14 15.78 -17.30
CA SER A 183 2.00 16.95 -17.55
C SER A 183 2.19 17.15 -19.06
N LYS A 184 2.82 18.29 -19.44
CA LYS A 184 3.20 18.52 -20.85
C LYS A 184 4.17 17.45 -21.38
N MET A 185 4.97 16.83 -20.49
CA MET A 185 5.98 15.83 -20.86
C MET A 185 5.48 14.39 -20.71
N ILE A 186 4.57 14.13 -19.76
CA ILE A 186 4.05 12.80 -19.49
C ILE A 186 2.53 12.91 -19.40
N PRO A 187 1.80 12.53 -20.45
CA PRO A 187 0.34 12.55 -20.44
C PRO A 187 -0.25 11.64 -19.34
N ALA A 188 -1.51 11.86 -18.98
CA ALA A 188 -2.16 11.17 -17.87
C ALA A 188 -2.16 9.65 -18.00
N THR A 189 -2.47 9.15 -19.20
CA THR A 189 -2.47 7.69 -19.48
C THR A 189 -1.11 7.07 -19.24
N GLN A 190 -0.04 7.70 -19.76
CA GLN A 190 1.33 7.22 -19.62
C GLN A 190 1.83 7.26 -18.18
N ALA A 191 1.42 8.29 -17.42
CA ALA A 191 1.71 8.38 -16.00
C ALA A 191 1.08 7.22 -15.21
N LEU A 192 -0.21 6.95 -15.46
CA LEU A 192 -0.92 5.84 -14.83
C LEU A 192 -0.36 4.48 -15.25
N LEU A 193 -0.06 4.27 -16.53
CA LEU A 193 0.55 3.03 -17.02
C LEU A 193 1.91 2.77 -16.37
N SER A 194 2.74 3.81 -16.19
CA SER A 194 4.04 3.67 -15.51
C SER A 194 3.88 3.26 -14.04
N LEU A 195 2.94 3.85 -13.31
CA LEU A 195 2.64 3.49 -11.92
C LEU A 195 2.02 2.09 -11.81
N LEU A 196 1.12 1.77 -12.73
CA LEU A 196 0.47 0.47 -12.81
C LEU A 196 1.48 -0.64 -13.14
N ALA A 197 2.42 -0.40 -14.05
CA ALA A 197 3.47 -1.34 -14.39
C ALA A 197 4.30 -1.76 -13.16
N LEU A 198 4.61 -0.82 -12.26
CA LEU A 198 5.29 -1.15 -10.99
C LEU A 198 4.46 -2.08 -10.11
N LYS A 199 3.15 -1.85 -9.99
CA LYS A 199 2.24 -2.73 -9.25
C LYS A 199 2.13 -4.10 -9.91
N LEU A 200 1.98 -4.15 -11.24
CA LEU A 200 1.91 -5.39 -12.02
C LEU A 200 3.20 -6.22 -11.92
N ALA A 201 4.35 -5.55 -11.84
CA ALA A 201 5.66 -6.17 -11.63
C ALA A 201 6.00 -6.44 -10.15
N SER A 202 5.03 -6.34 -9.23
CA SER A 202 5.22 -6.54 -7.78
C SER A 202 6.36 -5.69 -7.18
N ARG A 203 6.51 -4.43 -7.63
CA ARG A 203 7.52 -3.52 -7.07
C ARG A 203 6.97 -2.85 -5.82
N GLN A 204 7.68 -3.02 -4.71
CA GLN A 204 7.25 -2.57 -3.39
C GLN A 204 7.13 -1.04 -3.28
N ARG A 205 8.03 -0.30 -3.93
CA ARG A 205 8.14 1.17 -3.82
C ARG A 205 8.24 1.81 -5.20
N LYS A 206 7.72 3.03 -5.31
CA LYS A 206 7.86 3.85 -6.55
C LYS A 206 9.33 4.15 -6.88
N SER A 207 10.21 4.22 -5.87
CA SER A 207 11.65 4.40 -6.07
C SER A 207 12.33 3.23 -6.77
N HIS A 208 11.72 2.03 -6.75
CA HIS A 208 12.25 0.87 -7.48
C HIS A 208 12.13 1.00 -9.00
N ILE A 209 11.54 2.10 -9.50
CA ILE A 209 11.66 2.47 -10.93
C ILE A 209 13.11 2.68 -11.34
N MET A 210 13.99 3.08 -10.39
CA MET A 210 15.40 3.28 -10.68
C MET A 210 16.14 1.98 -11.00
N ASP A 211 15.64 0.85 -10.49
CA ASP A 211 16.18 -0.48 -10.83
C ASP A 211 15.81 -0.90 -12.27
N LEU A 212 14.83 -0.19 -12.85
CA LEU A 212 14.25 -0.47 -14.17
C LEU A 212 14.44 0.67 -15.17
N VAL A 213 15.22 1.69 -14.82
CA VAL A 213 15.35 2.91 -15.65
C VAL A 213 15.96 2.65 -17.03
N PHE A 214 16.77 1.61 -17.15
CA PHE A 214 17.37 1.16 -18.42
C PHE A 214 16.56 0.06 -19.10
N ASP A 215 15.45 -0.38 -18.53
CA ASP A 215 14.56 -1.34 -19.19
C ASP A 215 13.61 -0.60 -20.13
N GLU A 216 13.95 -0.60 -21.41
CA GLU A 216 13.14 0.02 -22.47
C GLU A 216 11.73 -0.58 -22.57
N GLY A 217 11.54 -1.83 -22.15
CA GLY A 217 10.22 -2.49 -22.15
C GLY A 217 9.22 -1.84 -21.20
N LEU A 218 9.69 -1.31 -20.05
CA LEU A 218 8.82 -0.56 -19.14
C LEU A 218 8.33 0.74 -19.78
N ALA A 219 9.25 1.48 -20.42
CA ALA A 219 8.91 2.72 -21.10
C ALA A 219 7.95 2.44 -22.27
N LEU A 220 8.25 1.44 -23.10
CA LEU A 220 7.39 1.01 -24.20
C LEU A 220 5.99 0.61 -23.71
N PHE A 221 5.88 -0.21 -22.64
CA PHE A 221 4.58 -0.59 -22.07
C PHE A 221 3.72 0.64 -21.76
N ALA A 222 4.33 1.66 -21.19
CA ALA A 222 3.64 2.91 -20.83
C ALA A 222 3.42 3.87 -22.04
N GLY A 223 4.00 3.61 -23.22
CA GLY A 223 3.96 4.53 -24.35
C GLY A 223 4.87 5.74 -24.15
N LEU A 224 6.07 5.51 -23.64
CA LEU A 224 7.10 6.52 -23.39
C LEU A 224 8.43 6.08 -23.99
N ASN A 225 9.27 7.04 -24.36
CA ASN A 225 10.62 6.74 -24.80
C ASN A 225 11.55 6.37 -23.64
N VAL A 226 11.28 6.91 -22.45
CA VAL A 226 12.06 6.67 -21.22
C VAL A 226 11.11 6.60 -20.01
N ALA A 227 11.41 5.72 -19.08
CA ALA A 227 10.65 5.58 -17.85
C ALA A 227 10.67 6.89 -17.01
N PRO A 228 9.55 7.30 -16.41
CA PRO A 228 9.49 8.49 -15.57
C PRO A 228 10.42 8.41 -14.37
N LYS A 229 11.01 9.53 -13.97
CA LYS A 229 11.89 9.60 -12.79
C LYS A 229 11.11 9.38 -11.50
N THR A 230 11.79 8.85 -10.48
CA THR A 230 11.23 8.61 -9.12
C THR A 230 10.54 9.85 -8.56
N THR A 231 11.13 11.04 -8.73
CA THR A 231 10.54 12.29 -8.23
C THR A 231 9.15 12.52 -8.80
N TYR A 232 8.98 12.37 -10.13
CA TYR A 232 7.67 12.51 -10.79
C TYR A 232 6.65 11.51 -10.25
N LEU A 233 7.01 10.21 -10.19
CA LEU A 233 6.11 9.16 -9.71
C LEU A 233 5.75 9.33 -8.23
N SER A 234 6.67 9.82 -7.40
CA SER A 234 6.44 10.04 -5.96
C SER A 234 5.53 11.24 -5.70
N THR A 235 5.65 12.30 -6.51
CA THR A 235 4.84 13.51 -6.36
C THR A 235 3.53 13.44 -7.15
N TYR A 236 3.38 12.52 -8.07
CA TYR A 236 2.16 12.39 -8.89
C TYR A 236 0.88 12.33 -8.04
N ALA A 237 0.91 11.54 -6.97
CA ALA A 237 -0.22 11.39 -6.07
C ALA A 237 -0.60 12.69 -5.29
N ASP A 238 0.26 13.73 -5.27
CA ASP A 238 -0.07 15.03 -4.67
C ASP A 238 -1.14 15.79 -5.46
N SER A 239 -1.27 15.46 -6.75
CA SER A 239 -2.27 16.05 -7.66
C SER A 239 -3.56 15.23 -7.72
N ILE A 240 -3.67 14.13 -6.98
CA ILE A 240 -4.84 13.25 -6.99
C ILE A 240 -5.79 13.62 -5.86
N SER A 241 -7.08 13.73 -6.17
CA SER A 241 -8.13 13.92 -5.18
C SER A 241 -8.91 12.61 -4.92
N PRO A 242 -9.54 12.46 -3.75
CA PRO A 242 -10.44 11.33 -3.48
C PRO A 242 -11.56 11.19 -4.53
N THR A 243 -12.08 12.30 -5.02
CA THR A 243 -13.12 12.34 -6.06
C THR A 243 -12.64 11.73 -7.39
N MET A 244 -11.37 11.92 -7.76
CA MET A 244 -10.80 11.30 -8.95
C MET A 244 -10.76 9.77 -8.81
N ASN A 245 -10.34 9.26 -7.65
CA ASN A 245 -10.33 7.84 -7.37
C ASN A 245 -11.75 7.24 -7.36
N GLU A 246 -12.72 7.96 -6.82
CA GLU A 246 -14.13 7.53 -6.83
C GLU A 246 -14.70 7.48 -8.25
N ARG A 247 -14.44 8.50 -9.09
CA ARG A 247 -14.80 8.51 -10.50
C ARG A 247 -14.16 7.36 -11.27
N PHE A 248 -12.89 7.06 -10.97
CA PHE A 248 -12.21 5.91 -11.56
C PHE A 248 -12.93 4.61 -11.18
N ARG A 249 -13.23 4.38 -9.91
CA ARG A 249 -13.95 3.19 -9.44
C ARG A 249 -15.31 3.07 -10.11
N ALA A 250 -16.05 4.16 -10.22
CA ALA A 250 -17.34 4.19 -10.92
C ALA A 250 -17.21 3.81 -12.41
N ALA A 251 -16.13 4.27 -13.07
CA ALA A 251 -15.85 3.92 -14.47
C ALA A 251 -15.30 2.49 -14.63
N TRP A 252 -14.66 1.94 -13.59
CA TRP A 252 -14.08 0.59 -13.58
C TRP A 252 -15.14 -0.51 -13.43
N ILE A 253 -16.25 -0.26 -12.74
CA ILE A 253 -17.34 -1.23 -12.55
C ILE A 253 -17.90 -1.77 -13.88
N PRO A 254 -18.26 -0.98 -14.89
CA PRO A 254 -18.73 -1.48 -16.18
C PRO A 254 -17.68 -2.36 -16.88
N VAL A 255 -16.39 -2.07 -16.71
CA VAL A 255 -15.30 -2.90 -17.26
C VAL A 255 -15.27 -4.25 -16.60
N LEU A 256 -15.27 -4.30 -15.28
CA LEU A 256 -15.30 -5.57 -14.52
C LEU A 256 -16.50 -6.44 -14.91
N ARG A 257 -17.66 -5.80 -15.16
CA ARG A 257 -18.86 -6.51 -15.66
C ARG A 257 -18.65 -7.08 -17.05
N LYS A 258 -18.13 -6.29 -17.98
CA LYS A 258 -17.86 -6.72 -19.35
C LYS A 258 -16.90 -7.91 -19.39
N GLU A 259 -15.89 -7.90 -18.53
CA GLU A 259 -14.94 -9.00 -18.36
C GLU A 259 -15.51 -10.15 -17.49
N LYS A 260 -16.77 -10.09 -17.11
CA LYS A 260 -17.48 -11.10 -16.27
C LYS A 260 -16.80 -11.31 -14.89
N LEU A 261 -16.10 -10.29 -14.39
CA LEU A 261 -15.45 -10.29 -13.09
C LEU A 261 -16.31 -9.70 -11.98
N LEU A 262 -17.54 -9.32 -12.30
CA LEU A 262 -18.44 -8.68 -11.35
C LEU A 262 -19.87 -9.10 -11.63
N GLU A 263 -20.40 -9.94 -10.76
CA GLU A 263 -21.82 -10.35 -10.79
C GLU A 263 -22.69 -9.31 -10.09
N GLY A 264 -22.17 -8.69 -9.03
CA GLY A 264 -22.80 -7.55 -8.38
C GLY A 264 -24.03 -7.87 -7.55
N ALA A 265 -24.23 -9.13 -7.17
CA ALA A 265 -25.35 -9.56 -6.37
C ALA A 265 -25.03 -9.60 -4.87
N SER A 266 -23.89 -10.15 -4.50
CA SER A 266 -23.51 -10.39 -3.12
C SER A 266 -22.08 -9.89 -2.86
N PHE A 267 -21.86 -9.21 -1.71
CA PHE A 267 -20.57 -8.63 -1.38
C PHE A 267 -20.10 -9.02 0.01
N ASN A 268 -18.79 -9.29 0.11
CA ASN A 268 -18.08 -9.35 1.38
C ASN A 268 -17.51 -7.99 1.68
N LEU A 269 -17.73 -7.48 2.90
CA LEU A 269 -17.22 -6.19 3.34
C LEU A 269 -16.30 -6.39 4.52
N ASP A 270 -15.17 -5.67 4.53
CA ASP A 270 -14.22 -5.71 5.63
C ASP A 270 -13.45 -4.40 5.78
N PHE A 271 -12.78 -4.23 6.92
CA PHE A 271 -11.79 -3.19 7.15
C PHE A 271 -10.38 -3.75 7.09
N HIS A 272 -9.52 -3.06 6.39
CA HIS A 272 -8.09 -3.29 6.44
C HIS A 272 -7.37 -2.10 7.07
N THR A 273 -6.34 -2.39 7.87
CA THR A 273 -5.59 -1.36 8.60
C THR A 273 -4.17 -1.28 8.04
N ILE A 274 -3.85 -0.18 7.35
CA ILE A 274 -2.54 0.06 6.76
C ILE A 274 -1.67 0.83 7.78
N PRO A 275 -0.49 0.32 8.18
CA PRO A 275 0.40 1.02 9.08
C PRO A 275 0.82 2.38 8.52
N PHE A 276 0.76 3.44 9.34
CA PHE A 276 1.19 4.77 8.96
C PHE A 276 2.41 5.18 9.79
N PHE A 277 3.44 5.67 9.11
CA PHE A 277 4.72 6.03 9.71
C PHE A 277 5.03 7.54 9.63
N GLY A 278 4.07 8.34 9.17
CA GLY A 278 4.19 9.79 9.10
C GLY A 278 3.81 10.50 10.40
N GLU A 279 3.96 11.83 10.42
CA GLU A 279 3.70 12.71 11.55
C GLU A 279 2.33 13.41 11.48
N ASP A 280 1.38 12.89 10.72
CA ASP A 280 0.04 13.46 10.62
C ASP A 280 -0.75 13.22 11.91
N ASP A 281 -1.15 14.29 12.60
CA ASP A 281 -1.90 14.24 13.85
C ASP A 281 -3.37 13.83 13.66
N PHE A 282 -3.90 13.94 12.45
CA PHE A 282 -5.25 13.51 12.12
C PHE A 282 -5.37 12.01 11.85
N VAL A 283 -4.23 11.28 11.81
CA VAL A 283 -4.25 9.82 11.66
C VAL A 283 -4.50 9.15 13.00
N GLU A 284 -5.61 8.43 13.08
CA GLU A 284 -6.01 7.72 14.28
C GLU A 284 -5.17 6.45 14.54
N ARG A 285 -5.18 5.99 15.79
CA ARG A 285 -4.53 4.73 16.17
C ARG A 285 -5.53 3.60 16.05
N HIS A 286 -5.20 2.57 15.28
CA HIS A 286 -5.96 1.34 15.14
C HIS A 286 -5.13 0.14 15.58
N TYR A 287 -5.81 -0.94 15.99
CA TYR A 287 -5.16 -2.18 16.36
C TYR A 287 -4.72 -2.93 15.10
N LEU A 288 -3.43 -3.31 15.04
CA LEU A 288 -2.87 -4.14 13.98
C LEU A 288 -2.65 -5.55 14.52
N SER A 289 -3.42 -6.51 14.02
CA SER A 289 -3.35 -7.90 14.45
C SER A 289 -1.96 -8.51 14.21
N LYS A 290 -1.35 -8.27 13.05
CA LYS A 290 0.02 -8.74 12.73
C LYS A 290 1.10 -8.24 13.70
N ARG A 291 0.88 -7.14 14.40
CA ARG A 291 1.84 -6.53 15.34
C ARG A 291 1.37 -6.56 16.79
N SER A 292 0.19 -7.09 17.05
CA SER A 292 -0.45 -7.18 18.38
C SER A 292 -0.40 -5.86 19.18
N ARG A 293 -0.49 -4.71 18.48
CA ARG A 293 -0.45 -3.38 19.10
C ARG A 293 -1.26 -2.34 18.34
N SER A 294 -1.69 -1.28 19.06
CA SER A 294 -2.29 -0.11 18.45
C SER A 294 -1.23 0.90 18.02
N GLN A 295 -1.24 1.30 16.76
CA GLN A 295 -0.36 2.35 16.22
C GLN A 295 -1.12 3.27 15.27
N LYS A 296 -0.54 4.44 14.92
CA LYS A 296 -1.08 5.31 13.85
C LYS A 296 -1.22 4.47 12.58
N SER A 297 -2.39 4.50 11.97
CA SER A 297 -2.69 3.68 10.81
C SER A 297 -3.92 4.20 10.07
N ILE A 298 -3.96 3.94 8.77
CA ILE A 298 -5.05 4.33 7.91
C ILE A 298 -6.03 3.17 7.80
N LEU A 299 -7.28 3.43 8.16
CA LEU A 299 -8.34 2.47 8.02
C LEU A 299 -8.92 2.54 6.60
N VAL A 300 -8.95 1.40 5.93
CA VAL A 300 -9.52 1.23 4.59
C VAL A 300 -10.72 0.30 4.69
N PHE A 301 -11.87 0.76 4.21
CA PHE A 301 -13.03 -0.09 3.97
C PHE A 301 -12.93 -0.68 2.59
N LEU A 302 -13.27 -1.95 2.44
CA LEU A 302 -13.19 -2.71 1.19
C LEU A 302 -14.49 -3.47 0.94
N ALA A 303 -14.93 -3.47 -0.31
CA ALA A 303 -16.01 -4.32 -0.78
C ALA A 303 -15.51 -5.25 -1.89
N GLN A 304 -15.74 -6.54 -1.70
CA GLN A 304 -15.36 -7.61 -2.60
C GLN A 304 -16.63 -8.29 -3.13
N ASP A 305 -16.72 -8.47 -4.44
CA ASP A 305 -17.72 -9.37 -5.04
C ASP A 305 -17.51 -10.79 -4.53
N ALA A 306 -18.58 -11.42 -4.05
CA ALA A 306 -18.49 -12.69 -3.35
C ALA A 306 -18.14 -13.86 -4.25
N ASP A 307 -18.52 -13.80 -5.53
CA ASP A 307 -18.36 -14.88 -6.49
C ASP A 307 -16.99 -14.80 -7.20
N SER A 308 -16.67 -13.64 -7.73
CA SER A 308 -15.38 -13.41 -8.43
C SER A 308 -14.20 -13.14 -7.50
N GLN A 309 -14.46 -12.76 -6.25
CA GLN A 309 -13.46 -12.34 -5.26
C GLN A 309 -12.68 -11.07 -5.66
N VAL A 310 -13.21 -10.29 -6.60
CA VAL A 310 -12.60 -9.01 -7.02
C VAL A 310 -12.99 -7.91 -6.04
N ILE A 311 -12.00 -7.13 -5.57
CA ILE A 311 -12.25 -5.91 -4.83
C ILE A 311 -12.75 -4.87 -5.84
N CYS A 312 -13.98 -4.39 -5.66
CA CYS A 312 -14.64 -3.47 -6.58
C CYS A 312 -14.88 -2.07 -5.99
N TYR A 313 -14.65 -1.91 -4.71
CA TYR A 313 -14.76 -0.62 -4.03
C TYR A 313 -13.85 -0.56 -2.82
N SER A 314 -13.25 0.60 -2.61
CA SER A 314 -12.56 0.92 -1.37
C SER A 314 -12.85 2.35 -0.94
N LEU A 315 -12.66 2.59 0.37
CA LEU A 315 -12.72 3.92 0.95
C LEU A 315 -11.58 4.02 1.97
N ALA A 316 -10.51 4.69 1.58
CA ALA A 316 -9.39 4.98 2.48
C ALA A 316 -9.67 6.21 3.34
N ASN A 317 -8.91 6.40 4.40
CA ASN A 317 -9.00 7.55 5.30
C ASN A 317 -10.28 7.65 6.15
N LEU A 318 -10.90 6.54 6.46
CA LEU A 318 -12.04 6.50 7.38
C LEU A 318 -11.60 6.83 8.81
N LEU A 319 -12.33 7.73 9.44
CA LEU A 319 -12.23 7.97 10.88
C LEU A 319 -13.09 6.95 11.65
N LYS A 320 -12.73 6.67 12.89
CA LYS A 320 -13.51 5.75 13.76
C LYS A 320 -15.00 6.11 13.82
N ARG A 321 -15.32 7.39 13.90
CA ARG A 321 -16.71 7.91 13.91
C ARG A 321 -17.47 7.63 12.61
N GLU A 322 -16.78 7.40 11.50
CA GLU A 322 -17.37 7.19 10.18
C GLU A 322 -17.51 5.71 9.82
N GLN A 323 -16.86 4.81 10.58
CA GLN A 323 -16.86 3.37 10.30
C GLN A 323 -18.26 2.79 10.12
N ALA A 324 -19.18 3.14 11.05
CA ALA A 324 -20.54 2.64 11.00
C ALA A 324 -21.33 3.07 9.75
N GLY A 325 -20.94 4.19 9.12
CA GLY A 325 -21.56 4.69 7.89
C GLY A 325 -20.98 4.11 6.60
N ALA A 326 -19.83 3.44 6.65
CA ALA A 326 -19.11 2.98 5.46
C ALA A 326 -19.94 2.00 4.60
N VAL A 327 -20.69 1.13 5.24
CA VAL A 327 -21.59 0.18 4.56
C VAL A 327 -22.65 0.91 3.72
N LEU A 328 -23.28 1.95 4.28
CA LEU A 328 -24.30 2.73 3.56
C LEU A 328 -23.67 3.56 2.42
N ARG A 329 -22.47 4.13 2.62
CA ARG A 329 -21.73 4.80 1.55
C ARG A 329 -21.44 3.86 0.38
N PHE A 330 -21.07 2.62 0.65
CA PHE A 330 -20.90 1.60 -0.38
C PHE A 330 -22.21 1.34 -1.13
N VAL A 331 -23.34 1.19 -0.43
CA VAL A 331 -24.64 0.97 -1.06
C VAL A 331 -25.04 2.14 -1.97
N GLU A 332 -24.82 3.38 -1.53
CA GLU A 332 -25.08 4.59 -2.32
C GLU A 332 -24.19 4.66 -3.57
N PHE A 333 -22.88 4.43 -3.39
CA PHE A 333 -21.94 4.35 -4.50
C PHE A 333 -22.33 3.25 -5.50
N TRP A 334 -22.64 2.07 -5.01
CA TRP A 334 -23.05 0.94 -5.84
C TRP A 334 -24.32 1.26 -6.63
N LYS A 335 -25.34 1.77 -5.97
CA LYS A 335 -26.60 2.19 -6.60
C LYS A 335 -26.37 3.26 -7.66
N SER A 336 -25.53 4.23 -7.42
CA SER A 336 -25.21 5.29 -8.39
C SER A 336 -24.46 4.76 -9.61
N SER A 337 -23.51 3.86 -9.41
CA SER A 337 -22.62 3.33 -10.46
C SER A 337 -23.22 2.16 -11.23
N TYR A 338 -23.92 1.26 -10.55
CA TYR A 338 -24.47 0.01 -11.10
C TYR A 338 -25.97 0.08 -11.44
N LYS A 339 -26.68 1.12 -10.95
CA LYS A 339 -28.14 1.35 -11.11
C LYS A 339 -29.02 0.26 -10.48
N LYS A 340 -28.47 -0.55 -9.59
CA LYS A 340 -29.16 -1.57 -8.78
C LYS A 340 -28.62 -1.57 -7.36
N THR A 341 -29.42 -1.94 -6.39
CA THR A 341 -28.97 -2.20 -5.01
C THR A 341 -28.28 -3.56 -4.94
N PRO A 342 -27.31 -3.76 -4.04
CA PRO A 342 -26.81 -5.10 -3.72
C PRO A 342 -27.95 -5.98 -3.23
N ALA A 343 -27.94 -7.27 -3.60
CA ALA A 343 -28.91 -8.22 -3.05
C ALA A 343 -28.52 -8.66 -1.64
N GLU A 344 -27.22 -8.85 -1.40
CA GLU A 344 -26.71 -9.37 -0.14
C GLU A 344 -25.39 -8.70 0.27
N LEU A 345 -25.24 -8.39 1.56
CA LEU A 345 -24.02 -7.87 2.17
C LEU A 345 -23.62 -8.74 3.37
N VAL A 346 -22.35 -9.14 3.41
CA VAL A 346 -21.77 -9.95 4.50
C VAL A 346 -20.58 -9.26 5.11
N PHE A 347 -20.62 -8.99 6.42
CA PHE A 347 -19.62 -8.18 7.11
C PHE A 347 -19.47 -8.50 8.60
N ASP A 348 -18.40 -8.00 9.23
CA ASP A 348 -18.17 -8.17 10.67
C ASP A 348 -19.01 -7.17 11.52
N SER A 349 -19.19 -7.49 12.78
CA SER A 349 -19.95 -6.71 13.78
C SER A 349 -19.46 -5.27 13.96
N LYS A 350 -18.22 -4.98 13.62
CA LYS A 350 -17.63 -3.64 13.78
C LYS A 350 -18.07 -2.64 12.71
N LEU A 351 -18.65 -3.13 11.61
CA LEU A 351 -18.90 -2.29 10.43
C LEU A 351 -20.15 -1.44 10.52
N THR A 352 -21.11 -1.71 11.46
CA THR A 352 -22.34 -0.92 11.45
C THR A 352 -23.09 -0.96 12.79
N THR A 353 -24.18 -0.20 12.86
CA THR A 353 -25.10 -0.12 14.00
C THR A 353 -26.44 -0.80 13.67
N TYR A 354 -27.24 -1.14 14.67
CA TYR A 354 -28.59 -1.72 14.44
C TYR A 354 -29.50 -0.79 13.64
N LYS A 355 -29.40 0.53 13.86
CA LYS A 355 -30.08 1.54 13.05
C LYS A 355 -29.71 1.45 11.55
N ASN A 356 -28.45 1.21 11.23
CA ASN A 356 -28.02 1.04 9.85
C ASN A 356 -28.43 -0.32 9.28
N LEU A 357 -28.50 -1.38 10.10
CA LEU A 357 -29.08 -2.66 9.68
C LEU A 357 -30.55 -2.51 9.30
N ASP A 358 -31.32 -1.70 10.06
CA ASP A 358 -32.70 -1.40 9.71
C ASP A 358 -32.83 -0.65 8.39
N ARG A 359 -31.94 0.32 8.12
CA ARG A 359 -31.87 1.00 6.81
C ARG A 359 -31.61 0.02 5.66
N LEU A 360 -30.67 -0.94 5.84
CA LEU A 360 -30.42 -1.97 4.82
C LEU A 360 -31.67 -2.82 4.57
N ARG A 361 -32.38 -3.21 5.63
CA ARG A 361 -33.66 -3.92 5.53
C ARG A 361 -34.69 -3.11 4.74
N GLN A 362 -34.84 -1.83 5.03
CA GLN A 362 -35.76 -0.92 4.32
C GLN A 362 -35.41 -0.77 2.83
N MET A 363 -34.14 -0.89 2.46
CA MET A 363 -33.67 -0.91 1.06
C MET A 363 -33.85 -2.29 0.38
N GLY A 364 -34.41 -3.28 1.07
CA GLY A 364 -34.58 -4.65 0.54
C GLY A 364 -33.27 -5.45 0.45
N ILE A 365 -32.22 -5.02 1.16
CA ILE A 365 -30.91 -5.67 1.13
C ILE A 365 -30.85 -6.76 2.20
N THR A 366 -30.55 -7.98 1.79
CA THR A 366 -30.22 -9.06 2.73
C THR A 366 -28.84 -8.81 3.34
N PHE A 367 -28.68 -9.02 4.63
CA PHE A 367 -27.38 -8.90 5.27
C PHE A 367 -27.09 -10.06 6.21
N MET A 368 -25.81 -10.30 6.41
CA MET A 368 -25.26 -11.17 7.46
C MET A 368 -24.12 -10.47 8.17
N THR A 369 -24.18 -10.48 9.49
CA THR A 369 -23.14 -9.89 10.34
C THR A 369 -23.00 -10.66 11.65
N LEU A 370 -21.94 -10.40 12.41
CA LEU A 370 -21.79 -10.93 13.75
C LEU A 370 -22.41 -9.96 14.77
N ARG A 371 -23.00 -10.52 15.81
CA ARG A 371 -23.38 -9.79 17.01
C ARG A 371 -22.20 -9.79 18.00
N ARG A 372 -21.92 -8.62 18.60
CA ARG A 372 -20.91 -8.54 19.66
C ARG A 372 -21.31 -9.40 20.83
N ARG A 373 -20.37 -10.17 21.33
CA ARG A 373 -20.53 -10.98 22.52
C ARG A 373 -20.63 -10.07 23.76
N SER A 374 -21.75 -10.12 24.47
CA SER A 374 -21.87 -9.50 25.78
C SER A 374 -21.84 -10.59 26.87
N PRO A 375 -21.45 -10.25 28.12
CA PRO A 375 -21.48 -11.21 29.21
C PRO A 375 -22.86 -11.86 29.39
N LEU A 376 -23.93 -11.11 29.15
CA LEU A 376 -25.31 -11.61 29.23
C LEU A 376 -25.56 -12.67 28.15
N LEU A 377 -25.19 -12.41 26.89
CA LEU A 377 -25.36 -13.36 25.80
C LEU A 377 -24.51 -14.63 25.99
N LEU A 378 -23.29 -14.49 26.53
CA LEU A 378 -22.43 -15.64 26.81
C LEU A 378 -23.02 -16.53 27.92
N ARG A 379 -23.60 -15.93 28.98
CA ARG A 379 -24.31 -16.66 30.06
C ARG A 379 -25.55 -17.35 29.51
N GLU A 380 -26.31 -16.69 28.64
CA GLU A 380 -27.47 -17.26 27.98
C GLU A 380 -27.10 -18.50 27.17
N ILE A 381 -26.03 -18.42 26.38
CA ILE A 381 -25.52 -19.55 25.59
C ILE A 381 -25.05 -20.69 26.49
N ALA A 382 -24.33 -20.40 27.58
CA ALA A 382 -23.82 -21.39 28.52
C ALA A 382 -24.95 -22.13 29.27
N ASN A 383 -26.04 -21.41 29.58
CA ASN A 383 -27.19 -21.97 30.30
C ASN A 383 -28.25 -22.58 29.38
N ALA A 384 -28.07 -22.55 28.07
CA ALA A 384 -29.02 -23.12 27.12
C ALA A 384 -29.12 -24.65 27.28
N PRO A 385 -30.35 -25.20 27.39
CA PRO A 385 -30.54 -26.63 27.56
C PRO A 385 -30.03 -27.41 26.32
N ARG A 386 -29.51 -28.60 26.53
CA ARG A 386 -28.99 -29.44 25.44
C ARG A 386 -30.00 -29.68 24.33
N SER A 387 -31.26 -29.74 24.65
CA SER A 387 -32.40 -29.90 23.69
C SER A 387 -32.58 -28.72 22.74
N ALA A 388 -32.08 -27.54 23.10
CA ALA A 388 -32.12 -26.34 22.23
C ALA A 388 -31.07 -26.38 21.12
N TRP A 389 -30.04 -27.19 21.30
CA TRP A 389 -28.93 -27.31 20.34
C TRP A 389 -29.24 -28.36 19.29
N ARG A 390 -28.99 -28.01 18.02
CA ARG A 390 -29.03 -28.97 16.90
C ARG A 390 -27.72 -28.89 16.11
N THR A 391 -27.24 -30.02 15.64
CA THR A 391 -26.09 -30.11 14.75
C THR A 391 -26.49 -29.86 13.32
N VAL A 392 -25.73 -29.08 12.58
CA VAL A 392 -25.91 -28.83 11.15
C VAL A 392 -24.65 -29.17 10.40
N ARG A 393 -24.77 -29.73 9.20
CA ARG A 393 -23.63 -29.99 8.32
C ARG A 393 -23.43 -28.80 7.39
N LEU A 394 -22.19 -28.29 7.32
CA LEU A 394 -21.80 -27.20 6.44
C LEU A 394 -21.17 -27.74 5.16
N ASP A 395 -21.51 -27.14 4.05
CA ASP A 395 -20.85 -27.39 2.77
C ASP A 395 -19.72 -26.38 2.55
N VAL A 396 -18.60 -26.63 3.23
CA VAL A 396 -17.38 -25.80 3.13
C VAL A 396 -16.19 -26.72 2.89
N PRO A 397 -15.69 -26.81 1.65
CA PRO A 397 -14.51 -27.59 1.34
C PRO A 397 -13.29 -27.17 2.20
N HIS A 398 -12.48 -28.13 2.57
CA HIS A 398 -11.22 -27.93 3.31
C HIS A 398 -11.35 -27.34 4.71
N ARG A 399 -12.53 -27.39 5.34
CA ARG A 399 -12.71 -26.95 6.71
C ARG A 399 -12.69 -28.15 7.67
N THR A 400 -11.91 -28.06 8.74
CA THR A 400 -11.77 -29.13 9.75
C THR A 400 -13.07 -29.34 10.54
N TYR A 401 -13.82 -28.25 10.81
CA TYR A 401 -15.06 -28.27 11.61
C TYR A 401 -16.27 -28.03 10.72
N GLN A 402 -16.90 -29.14 10.27
CA GLN A 402 -18.02 -29.11 9.34
C GLN A 402 -19.40 -29.32 9.99
N SER A 403 -19.44 -29.68 11.26
CA SER A 403 -20.67 -30.04 11.96
C SER A 403 -20.85 -29.24 13.26
N PRO A 404 -21.03 -27.90 13.18
CA PRO A 404 -21.27 -27.09 14.36
C PRO A 404 -22.63 -27.38 14.99
N SER A 405 -22.74 -27.11 16.30
CA SER A 405 -23.99 -27.06 17.03
C SER A 405 -24.56 -25.65 17.01
N ILE A 406 -25.85 -25.51 16.78
CA ILE A 406 -26.51 -24.22 16.65
C ILE A 406 -27.78 -24.10 17.48
N ILE A 407 -28.10 -22.88 17.92
CA ILE A 407 -29.44 -22.44 18.32
C ILE A 407 -29.87 -21.35 17.35
N ASP A 408 -31.01 -21.51 16.73
CA ASP A 408 -31.53 -20.66 15.66
C ASP A 408 -32.89 -20.09 16.08
N ARG A 409 -32.96 -18.77 16.25
CA ARG A 409 -34.16 -18.11 16.77
C ARG A 409 -34.38 -16.73 16.15
N ARG A 410 -35.60 -16.25 16.22
CA ARG A 410 -35.97 -14.87 15.91
C ARG A 410 -35.92 -14.03 17.17
N ILE A 411 -35.34 -12.84 17.07
CA ILE A 411 -35.23 -11.88 18.18
C ILE A 411 -35.66 -10.50 17.72
N GLN A 412 -35.82 -9.58 18.67
CA GLN A 412 -35.95 -8.16 18.43
C GLN A 412 -34.69 -7.45 18.91
N LEU A 413 -34.26 -6.43 18.19
CA LEU A 413 -33.11 -5.61 18.53
C LEU A 413 -33.55 -4.16 18.72
N PRO A 414 -32.89 -3.39 19.60
CA PRO A 414 -33.11 -1.96 19.68
C PRO A 414 -32.74 -1.29 18.36
N ASP A 415 -33.44 -0.24 17.98
CA ASP A 415 -33.24 0.52 16.73
C ASP A 415 -33.35 -0.29 15.42
N TYR A 416 -33.98 -1.46 15.49
CA TYR A 416 -34.26 -2.32 14.33
C TYR A 416 -35.74 -2.72 14.32
N GLN A 417 -36.45 -2.39 13.23
CA GLN A 417 -37.88 -2.68 13.10
C GLN A 417 -38.13 -4.06 12.49
N GLY A 418 -38.85 -4.89 13.21
CA GLY A 418 -39.20 -6.24 12.79
C GLY A 418 -38.30 -7.34 13.34
N PRO A 419 -38.64 -8.59 13.04
CA PRO A 419 -37.86 -9.72 13.51
C PRO A 419 -36.53 -9.84 12.78
N ILE A 420 -35.48 -10.16 13.54
CA ILE A 420 -34.16 -10.53 13.00
C ILE A 420 -33.79 -11.93 13.49
N ARG A 421 -33.16 -12.70 12.64
CA ARG A 421 -32.71 -14.04 12.95
C ARG A 421 -31.34 -13.99 13.61
N GLN A 422 -31.21 -14.67 14.74
CA GLN A 422 -29.96 -14.84 15.48
C GLN A 422 -29.62 -16.32 15.56
N ILE A 423 -28.41 -16.67 15.16
CA ILE A 423 -27.90 -18.05 15.21
C ILE A 423 -26.68 -18.08 16.11
N PHE A 424 -26.80 -18.76 17.26
CA PHE A 424 -25.66 -19.11 18.09
C PHE A 424 -24.96 -20.33 17.48
N ILE A 425 -23.62 -20.29 17.41
CA ILE A 425 -22.83 -21.33 16.73
C ILE A 425 -21.68 -21.69 17.65
N THR A 426 -21.53 -22.99 17.96
CA THR A 426 -20.42 -23.56 18.72
C THR A 426 -19.75 -24.69 17.95
N ASN A 427 -18.65 -25.21 18.45
CA ASN A 427 -17.89 -26.31 17.80
C ASN A 427 -17.35 -25.94 16.42
N LEU A 428 -16.84 -24.69 16.29
CA LEU A 428 -16.12 -24.21 15.09
C LEU A 428 -14.59 -24.21 15.27
N GLY A 429 -14.06 -24.89 16.30
CA GLY A 429 -12.62 -24.94 16.58
C GLY A 429 -12.06 -23.79 17.41
N HIS A 430 -12.91 -22.94 17.96
CA HIS A 430 -12.55 -21.89 18.92
C HIS A 430 -13.46 -21.98 20.15
N GLU A 431 -12.93 -21.56 21.29
CA GLU A 431 -13.61 -21.71 22.59
C GLU A 431 -14.91 -20.90 22.70
N GLN A 432 -14.92 -19.71 22.10
CA GLN A 432 -16.06 -18.82 22.26
C GLN A 432 -17.10 -18.97 21.13
N PRO A 433 -18.39 -18.95 21.44
CA PRO A 433 -19.45 -19.07 20.45
C PRO A 433 -19.44 -17.90 19.47
N THR A 434 -19.82 -18.19 18.21
CA THR A 434 -20.11 -17.17 17.21
C THR A 434 -21.60 -16.85 17.23
N ILE A 435 -21.95 -15.56 17.14
CA ILE A 435 -23.34 -15.11 17.13
C ILE A 435 -23.61 -14.42 15.80
N LEU A 436 -24.29 -15.10 14.88
CA LEU A 436 -24.66 -14.60 13.57
C LEU A 436 -26.02 -13.89 13.61
N LEU A 437 -26.10 -12.72 12.97
CA LEU A 437 -27.35 -12.00 12.72
C LEU A 437 -27.63 -11.92 11.22
N THR A 438 -28.91 -12.11 10.84
CA THR A 438 -29.36 -11.91 9.46
C THR A 438 -30.84 -11.54 9.42
N ASN A 439 -31.24 -10.77 8.39
CA ASN A 439 -32.65 -10.51 8.10
C ASN A 439 -33.27 -11.56 7.15
N ASP A 440 -32.48 -12.56 6.73
CA ASP A 440 -33.02 -13.71 5.98
C ASP A 440 -33.68 -14.71 6.94
N LEU A 441 -35.00 -14.74 6.90
CA LEU A 441 -35.81 -15.59 7.76
C LEU A 441 -36.18 -16.93 7.07
N THR A 442 -35.81 -17.13 5.81
CA THR A 442 -36.30 -18.23 4.97
C THR A 442 -35.26 -19.31 4.70
N SER A 443 -34.02 -18.92 4.40
CA SER A 443 -32.97 -19.89 4.08
C SER A 443 -32.60 -20.76 5.28
N SER A 444 -32.04 -21.95 5.04
CA SER A 444 -31.58 -22.82 6.13
C SER A 444 -30.41 -22.19 6.91
N ALA A 445 -30.27 -22.53 8.20
CA ALA A 445 -29.14 -22.08 9.00
C ALA A 445 -27.81 -22.54 8.41
N ALA A 446 -27.73 -23.76 7.88
CA ALA A 446 -26.54 -24.28 7.23
C ALA A 446 -26.10 -23.41 6.03
N GLN A 447 -27.06 -23.02 5.17
CA GLN A 447 -26.76 -22.12 4.05
C GLN A 447 -26.22 -20.76 4.51
N ARG A 448 -26.81 -20.15 5.55
CA ARG A 448 -26.35 -18.85 6.08
C ARG A 448 -24.99 -18.93 6.72
N ILE A 449 -24.72 -19.97 7.50
CA ILE A 449 -23.40 -20.18 8.12
C ILE A 449 -22.35 -20.46 7.04
N THR A 450 -22.66 -21.31 6.05
CA THR A 450 -21.76 -21.57 4.90
C THR A 450 -21.45 -20.29 4.15
N ARG A 451 -22.48 -19.46 3.86
CA ARG A 451 -22.27 -18.17 3.19
C ARG A 451 -21.42 -17.21 4.02
N TYR A 452 -21.67 -17.12 5.34
CA TYR A 452 -20.84 -16.31 6.22
C TYR A 452 -19.39 -16.81 6.28
N ALA A 453 -19.19 -18.13 6.30
CA ALA A 453 -17.84 -18.72 6.29
C ALA A 453 -17.05 -18.35 5.02
N ARG A 454 -17.73 -18.23 3.87
CA ARG A 454 -17.12 -17.77 2.60
C ARG A 454 -16.68 -16.30 2.65
N ARG A 455 -17.16 -15.48 3.60
CA ARG A 455 -16.63 -14.10 3.81
C ARG A 455 -15.12 -14.09 4.04
N MET A 456 -14.58 -15.13 4.68
CA MET A 456 -13.13 -15.22 4.88
C MET A 456 -12.31 -15.21 3.58
N LEU A 457 -12.94 -15.40 2.42
CA LEU A 457 -12.25 -15.24 1.12
C LEU A 457 -11.78 -13.82 0.87
N ILE A 458 -12.39 -12.80 1.51
CA ILE A 458 -11.88 -11.42 1.43
C ILE A 458 -10.49 -11.31 2.08
N GLU A 459 -10.21 -12.07 3.13
CA GLU A 459 -8.91 -12.11 3.79
C GLU A 459 -7.83 -12.67 2.87
N ASN A 460 -8.17 -13.62 1.99
CA ASN A 460 -7.26 -14.13 0.97
C ASN A 460 -6.92 -13.07 -0.09
N SER A 461 -7.90 -12.30 -0.55
CA SER A 461 -7.68 -11.20 -1.50
C SER A 461 -6.90 -10.06 -0.85
N LEU A 462 -7.14 -9.79 0.42
CA LEU A 462 -6.37 -8.84 1.21
C LEU A 462 -4.92 -9.31 1.40
N ALA A 463 -4.72 -10.59 1.72
CA ALA A 463 -3.38 -11.16 1.81
C ALA A 463 -2.61 -11.01 0.49
N ASP A 464 -3.25 -11.27 -0.64
CA ASP A 464 -2.65 -11.08 -1.96
C ASP A 464 -2.33 -9.59 -2.24
N SER A 465 -3.24 -8.70 -1.84
CA SER A 465 -3.03 -7.23 -1.95
C SER A 465 -1.85 -6.74 -1.10
N VAL A 466 -1.67 -7.30 0.08
CA VAL A 466 -0.57 -6.95 0.99
C VAL A 466 0.75 -7.62 0.55
N ASP A 467 0.73 -8.93 0.29
CA ASP A 467 1.94 -9.72 0.10
C ASP A 467 2.51 -9.59 -1.31
N PHE A 468 1.66 -9.36 -2.31
CA PHE A 468 2.07 -9.24 -3.70
C PHE A 468 2.02 -7.80 -4.23
N PHE A 469 0.90 -7.07 -4.02
CA PHE A 469 0.78 -5.68 -4.47
C PHE A 469 1.30 -4.66 -3.45
N HIS A 470 1.84 -5.12 -2.33
CA HIS A 470 2.48 -4.32 -1.29
C HIS A 470 1.61 -3.18 -0.76
N LEU A 471 0.33 -3.48 -0.49
CA LEU A 471 -0.62 -2.50 0.01
C LEU A 471 -0.18 -1.86 1.34
N ASP A 472 0.50 -2.61 2.21
CA ASP A 472 1.01 -2.15 3.50
C ASP A 472 2.36 -1.43 3.41
N ALA A 473 3.02 -1.45 2.25
CA ALA A 473 4.30 -0.81 2.01
C ALA A 473 4.09 0.60 1.43
N LEU A 474 3.56 1.51 2.24
CA LEU A 474 3.27 2.86 1.81
C LEU A 474 4.53 3.57 1.31
N SER A 475 4.44 4.07 0.10
CA SER A 475 5.49 4.92 -0.51
C SER A 475 5.39 6.38 -0.06
N SER A 476 4.42 6.74 0.79
CA SER A 476 4.16 8.10 1.23
C SER A 476 3.66 8.16 2.67
N ALA A 477 4.11 9.18 3.40
CA ALA A 477 3.59 9.56 4.71
C ALA A 477 2.25 10.35 4.63
N ILE A 478 1.80 10.73 3.44
CA ILE A 478 0.63 11.59 3.24
C ILE A 478 -0.62 10.74 3.01
N ARG A 479 -1.62 10.95 3.85
CA ARG A 479 -2.87 10.18 3.89
C ARG A 479 -3.61 10.10 2.53
N ILE A 480 -3.67 11.19 1.78
CA ILE A 480 -4.32 11.23 0.47
C ILE A 480 -3.63 10.32 -0.55
N LYS A 481 -2.30 10.18 -0.47
CA LYS A 481 -1.54 9.31 -1.37
C LYS A 481 -1.85 7.83 -1.18
N VAL A 482 -2.35 7.45 0.00
CA VAL A 482 -2.75 6.07 0.30
C VAL A 482 -4.00 5.67 -0.49
N ASP A 483 -5.00 6.55 -0.57
CA ASP A 483 -6.22 6.26 -1.35
C ASP A 483 -5.92 5.99 -2.83
N PHE A 484 -4.98 6.75 -3.41
CA PHE A 484 -4.54 6.50 -4.78
C PHE A 484 -3.76 5.18 -4.91
N ASP A 485 -2.92 4.83 -3.93
CA ASP A 485 -2.19 3.56 -3.95
C ASP A 485 -3.13 2.35 -3.82
N VAL A 486 -4.21 2.50 -3.03
CA VAL A 486 -5.29 1.50 -2.95
C VAL A 486 -6.00 1.37 -4.29
N ALA A 487 -6.35 2.48 -4.97
CA ALA A 487 -6.99 2.45 -6.29
C ALA A 487 -6.10 1.77 -7.35
N LEU A 488 -4.78 2.02 -7.34
CA LEU A 488 -3.82 1.31 -8.20
C LEU A 488 -3.78 -0.20 -7.89
N THR A 489 -3.89 -0.57 -6.63
CA THR A 489 -3.92 -1.98 -6.20
C THR A 489 -5.20 -2.67 -6.66
N GLU A 490 -6.36 -2.00 -6.57
CA GLU A 490 -7.64 -2.49 -7.12
C GLU A 490 -7.54 -2.77 -8.62
N MET A 491 -6.98 -1.82 -9.36
CA MET A 491 -6.77 -1.94 -10.80
C MET A 491 -5.84 -3.11 -11.15
N ALA A 492 -4.68 -3.19 -10.50
CA ALA A 492 -3.72 -4.25 -10.72
C ALA A 492 -4.29 -5.63 -10.39
N SER A 493 -4.98 -5.77 -9.24
CA SER A 493 -5.62 -7.03 -8.85
C SER A 493 -6.72 -7.44 -9.82
N GLY A 494 -7.54 -6.49 -10.31
CA GLY A 494 -8.53 -6.73 -11.33
C GLY A 494 -7.92 -7.27 -12.63
N LEU A 495 -6.82 -6.68 -13.11
CA LEU A 495 -6.10 -7.16 -14.30
C LEU A 495 -5.53 -8.57 -14.11
N TYR A 496 -4.96 -8.87 -12.94
CA TYR A 496 -4.51 -10.23 -12.62
C TYR A 496 -5.65 -11.24 -12.63
N ARG A 497 -6.84 -10.86 -12.15
CA ARG A 497 -8.03 -11.72 -12.21
C ARG A 497 -8.52 -11.92 -13.64
N CYS A 498 -8.47 -10.87 -14.50
CA CYS A 498 -8.74 -11.03 -15.93
C CYS A 498 -7.82 -12.07 -16.57
N LEU A 499 -6.51 -11.96 -16.31
CA LEU A 499 -5.52 -12.90 -16.83
C LEU A 499 -5.77 -14.32 -16.28
N ALA A 500 -5.92 -14.46 -14.97
CA ALA A 500 -6.11 -15.75 -14.31
C ALA A 500 -7.32 -16.51 -14.85
N ARG A 501 -8.45 -15.83 -15.05
CA ARG A 501 -9.68 -16.44 -15.61
C ARG A 501 -9.55 -16.89 -17.06
N GLY A 502 -8.64 -16.28 -17.81
CA GLY A 502 -8.31 -16.69 -19.17
C GLY A 502 -7.40 -17.93 -19.27
N LEU A 503 -6.85 -18.40 -18.15
CA LEU A 503 -5.87 -19.48 -18.11
C LEU A 503 -6.46 -20.71 -17.41
N SER A 504 -6.65 -21.79 -18.17
CA SER A 504 -7.23 -23.03 -17.65
C SER A 504 -6.44 -23.59 -16.47
N GLY A 505 -7.13 -23.87 -15.36
CA GLY A 505 -6.54 -24.35 -14.11
C GLY A 505 -5.93 -23.25 -13.21
N TYR A 506 -6.06 -21.98 -13.61
CA TYR A 506 -5.58 -20.83 -12.85
C TYR A 506 -6.67 -19.83 -12.48
N GLU A 507 -7.94 -20.17 -12.72
CA GLU A 507 -9.09 -19.27 -12.54
C GLU A 507 -9.18 -18.67 -11.14
N THR A 508 -8.73 -19.40 -10.12
CA THR A 508 -8.72 -18.97 -8.71
C THR A 508 -7.32 -18.69 -8.17
N ALA A 509 -6.29 -18.75 -9.03
CA ALA A 509 -4.91 -18.60 -8.62
C ALA A 509 -4.64 -17.19 -8.05
N LYS A 510 -3.76 -17.13 -7.04
CA LYS A 510 -3.28 -15.87 -6.45
C LYS A 510 -2.37 -15.12 -7.43
N ALA A 511 -2.30 -13.79 -7.31
CA ALA A 511 -1.47 -12.94 -8.16
C ALA A 511 0.00 -13.37 -8.14
N ARG A 512 0.54 -13.74 -6.97
CA ARG A 512 1.90 -14.25 -6.84
C ARG A 512 2.17 -15.51 -7.68
N GLN A 513 1.19 -16.42 -7.77
CA GLN A 513 1.31 -17.63 -8.57
C GLN A 513 1.28 -17.31 -10.07
N ILE A 514 0.34 -16.45 -10.49
CA ILE A 514 0.26 -15.96 -11.88
C ILE A 514 1.55 -15.27 -12.27
N PHE A 515 2.07 -14.37 -11.44
CA PHE A 515 3.34 -13.67 -11.68
C PHE A 515 4.48 -14.65 -11.91
N ARG A 516 4.70 -15.55 -10.97
CA ARG A 516 5.79 -16.52 -11.00
C ARG A 516 5.74 -17.45 -12.22
N HIS A 517 4.55 -17.88 -12.62
CA HIS A 517 4.39 -18.85 -13.70
C HIS A 517 4.37 -18.21 -15.09
N PHE A 518 3.87 -16.97 -15.21
CA PHE A 518 3.66 -16.36 -16.54
C PHE A 518 4.35 -15.01 -16.72
N LEU A 519 4.41 -14.17 -15.70
CA LEU A 519 4.79 -12.77 -15.87
C LEU A 519 6.25 -12.47 -15.56
N ASP A 520 6.86 -13.21 -14.63
CA ASP A 520 8.28 -13.09 -14.27
C ASP A 520 9.14 -13.74 -15.36
N THR A 521 9.25 -13.06 -16.48
CA THR A 521 9.93 -13.58 -17.67
C THR A 521 10.52 -12.44 -18.51
N PRO A 522 11.78 -12.57 -18.96
CA PRO A 522 12.33 -11.64 -19.94
C PRO A 522 11.66 -11.85 -21.31
N ALA A 523 11.84 -10.89 -22.20
CA ALA A 523 11.46 -11.01 -23.59
C ALA A 523 12.41 -10.23 -24.50
N GLN A 524 12.49 -10.64 -25.75
CA GLN A 524 13.08 -9.86 -26.83
C GLN A 524 11.96 -9.08 -27.52
N ILE A 525 12.18 -7.79 -27.73
CA ILE A 525 11.25 -6.90 -28.43
C ILE A 525 11.86 -6.49 -29.75
N ASP A 526 11.12 -6.71 -30.85
CA ASP A 526 11.44 -6.27 -32.20
C ASP A 526 10.36 -5.27 -32.65
N ILE A 527 10.76 -4.03 -32.96
CA ILE A 527 9.89 -3.00 -33.53
C ILE A 527 10.17 -2.86 -34.99
N SER A 528 9.18 -3.06 -35.85
CA SER A 528 9.25 -2.90 -37.31
C SER A 528 7.84 -2.77 -37.90
N ASP A 529 7.69 -2.06 -39.01
CA ASP A 529 6.49 -2.05 -39.87
C ASP A 529 5.14 -1.94 -39.09
N GLN A 530 5.02 -0.96 -38.20
CA GLN A 530 3.82 -0.75 -37.34
C GLN A 530 3.51 -1.95 -36.46
N ARG A 531 4.49 -2.79 -36.15
CA ARG A 531 4.35 -3.96 -35.31
C ARG A 531 5.39 -3.94 -34.18
N VAL A 532 4.97 -4.31 -33.00
CA VAL A 532 5.83 -4.61 -31.85
C VAL A 532 5.70 -6.10 -31.56
N LEU A 533 6.73 -6.85 -31.91
CA LEU A 533 6.81 -8.28 -31.66
C LEU A 533 7.54 -8.53 -30.33
N VAL A 534 6.84 -9.13 -29.37
CA VAL A 534 7.40 -9.55 -28.09
C VAL A 534 7.60 -11.06 -28.12
N THR A 535 8.85 -11.48 -28.18
CA THR A 535 9.24 -12.89 -28.22
C THR A 535 9.63 -13.36 -26.81
N LEU A 536 8.87 -14.29 -26.28
CA LEU A 536 9.05 -14.87 -24.94
C LEU A 536 9.82 -16.20 -25.02
N PRO A 537 10.69 -16.50 -24.06
CA PRO A 537 11.43 -17.76 -24.03
C PRO A 537 10.49 -18.94 -23.74
N LYS A 538 10.92 -20.13 -24.12
CA LYS A 538 10.21 -21.38 -23.84
C LYS A 538 10.09 -21.62 -22.34
N ARG A 539 8.85 -21.80 -21.87
CA ARG A 539 8.53 -22.11 -20.47
C ARG A 539 7.43 -23.17 -20.40
N ALA A 540 7.41 -23.94 -19.31
CA ALA A 540 6.45 -25.03 -19.10
C ALA A 540 4.99 -24.59 -19.18
N HIS A 541 4.68 -23.34 -18.87
CA HIS A 541 3.31 -22.80 -18.86
C HIS A 541 2.90 -22.07 -20.14
N ASN A 542 3.81 -21.87 -21.11
CA ASN A 542 3.48 -21.22 -22.39
C ASN A 542 2.31 -21.89 -23.15
N PRO A 543 2.14 -23.22 -23.13
CA PRO A 543 1.00 -23.84 -23.79
C PRO A 543 -0.37 -23.32 -23.32
N LEU A 544 -0.50 -22.91 -22.05
CA LEU A 544 -1.73 -22.32 -21.52
C LEU A 544 -2.01 -20.93 -22.08
N LEU A 545 -0.94 -20.12 -22.27
CA LEU A 545 -1.05 -18.80 -22.92
C LEU A 545 -1.41 -18.93 -24.40
N ILE A 546 -0.82 -19.90 -25.10
CA ILE A 546 -1.14 -20.21 -26.49
C ILE A 546 -2.61 -20.66 -26.60
N ALA A 547 -3.06 -21.60 -25.76
CA ALA A 547 -4.44 -22.06 -25.73
C ALA A 547 -5.44 -20.92 -25.39
N ALA A 548 -5.00 -19.92 -24.62
CA ALA A 548 -5.78 -18.70 -24.34
C ALA A 548 -5.79 -17.69 -25.51
N GLY A 549 -5.11 -18.00 -26.63
CA GLY A 549 -5.10 -17.19 -27.85
C GLY A 549 -4.15 -15.99 -27.83
N TYR A 550 -3.12 -16.03 -26.98
CA TYR A 550 -2.13 -14.94 -26.93
C TYR A 550 -1.20 -14.90 -28.14
N SER A 551 -0.95 -16.02 -28.83
CA SER A 551 -0.11 -16.09 -30.04
C SER A 551 -0.85 -15.71 -31.32
N ASP A 552 -2.18 -15.82 -31.34
CA ASP A 552 -2.96 -15.79 -32.58
C ASP A 552 -3.50 -14.39 -32.90
N LYS A 553 -3.47 -13.48 -31.95
CA LYS A 553 -4.12 -12.17 -32.05
C LYS A 553 -3.09 -11.04 -31.96
N THR A 554 -3.18 -10.12 -32.90
CA THR A 554 -2.50 -8.82 -32.77
C THR A 554 -3.44 -7.81 -32.17
N THR A 555 -2.92 -6.95 -31.29
CA THR A 555 -3.70 -5.92 -30.60
C THR A 555 -3.18 -4.54 -31.00
N PRO A 556 -3.96 -3.68 -31.67
CA PRO A 556 -3.57 -2.29 -31.89
C PRO A 556 -3.56 -1.56 -30.53
N VAL A 557 -2.47 -0.86 -30.23
CA VAL A 557 -2.30 -0.18 -28.95
C VAL A 557 -2.41 1.33 -29.16
N PRO A 558 -3.48 1.99 -28.69
CA PRO A 558 -3.74 3.42 -28.97
C PRO A 558 -2.61 4.35 -28.54
N TRP A 559 -1.97 4.10 -27.40
CA TRP A 559 -0.84 4.92 -26.94
C TRP A 559 0.51 4.56 -27.59
N TRP A 560 0.51 3.67 -28.59
CA TRP A 560 1.61 3.36 -29.49
C TRP A 560 1.34 3.88 -30.92
N ASN A 561 0.51 4.89 -31.08
CA ASN A 561 0.07 5.34 -32.42
C ASN A 561 -0.50 4.17 -33.25
N ASP A 562 -1.26 3.30 -32.59
CA ASP A 562 -1.90 2.10 -33.15
C ASP A 562 -0.97 1.02 -33.69
N TYR A 563 0.33 1.08 -33.36
CA TYR A 563 1.21 -0.07 -33.60
C TYR A 563 0.63 -1.32 -32.96
N ARG A 564 0.78 -2.45 -33.65
CA ARG A 564 0.16 -3.71 -33.23
C ARG A 564 1.10 -4.53 -32.37
N LEU A 565 0.68 -4.85 -31.16
CA LEU A 565 1.32 -5.85 -30.33
C LEU A 565 1.11 -7.24 -30.94
N ALA A 566 2.18 -8.01 -31.07
CA ALA A 566 2.15 -9.44 -31.34
C ALA A 566 3.01 -10.17 -30.31
N LEU A 567 2.52 -11.31 -29.83
CA LEU A 567 3.22 -12.15 -28.86
C LEU A 567 3.65 -13.45 -29.53
N GLN A 568 4.89 -13.85 -29.32
CA GLN A 568 5.45 -15.09 -29.85
C GLN A 568 6.11 -15.88 -28.71
N PHE A 569 5.90 -17.17 -28.71
CA PHE A 569 6.49 -18.09 -27.74
C PHE A 569 7.50 -19.00 -28.47
N ARG A 570 8.74 -18.99 -28.02
CA ARG A 570 9.82 -19.83 -28.57
C ARG A 570 9.99 -21.08 -27.74
#